data_a2f66c5f7a1ba789b8d2c608a01da2bf
#
_entry.id   a2f66c5f7a1ba789b8d2c608a01da2bf
#
_cell.length_a   1.000
_cell.length_b   1.000
_cell.length_c   1.000
_cell.angle_alpha   90.00
_cell.angle_beta   90.00
_cell.angle_gamma   90.00
#
_symmetry.space_group_name_H-M   'P 1'
#
loop_
_entity.id
_entity.type
_entity.pdbx_description
1 polymer ?
#
loop_
_entity_poly.entity_id
_entity_poly.type
_entity_poly.pdbx_seq_one_letter_code
_entity_poly.pdbx_strand_id
1 'polypeptide(L)'
;IYFSGQLVRPSPAFEFDPFDYAEYLEQKHIQFLNRNEVKIHGQNRSSNFNIRKLAHQAKTKICHSLLSNVEQKEYGGLLIAILVGDKGLVSDRIKNQFIATGTAHILAVSGMHLGMLYAMLTFLMSIISTHFLLAKKSQTFIILILIWFFAIITGLSPAILRAAVMFSLLEFGIYLRRKSHGINILFGTAFLMIFHNPCILKDI
;
A
#
# COMPACT_ATOMS: atom_id res chain seq x y z
N ILE A 1 4.01 23.55 15.78
CA ILE A 1 5.34 22.99 15.47
C ILE A 1 6.20 24.16 15.04
N TYR A 2 7.25 24.42 15.79
CA TYR A 2 8.27 25.41 15.42
C TYR A 2 9.45 24.64 14.84
N PHE A 3 9.91 25.03 13.67
CA PHE A 3 11.12 24.48 13.07
C PHE A 3 12.05 25.60 12.62
N SER A 4 13.32 25.38 12.70
CA SER A 4 14.33 26.28 12.15
C SER A 4 14.95 25.62 10.94
N GLY A 5 14.85 26.25 9.78
CA GLY A 5 15.42 25.75 8.53
C GLY A 5 15.06 26.65 7.36
N GLN A 6 15.83 26.59 6.29
CA GLN A 6 15.51 27.32 5.06
C GLN A 6 14.50 26.51 4.24
N LEU A 7 13.30 27.06 4.07
CA LEU A 7 12.30 26.53 3.17
C LEU A 7 12.61 26.97 1.75
N VAL A 8 12.77 26.00 0.87
CA VAL A 8 13.00 26.24 -0.56
C VAL A 8 11.80 25.73 -1.33
N ARG A 9 11.25 26.54 -2.25
CA ARG A 9 10.27 26.04 -3.20
C ARG A 9 10.96 25.12 -4.21
N PRO A 10 10.40 23.96 -4.53
CA PRO A 10 10.93 23.12 -5.60
C PRO A 10 10.97 23.95 -6.90
N SER A 11 12.07 23.90 -7.61
CA SER A 11 12.17 24.48 -8.94
C SER A 11 11.47 23.57 -9.94
N PRO A 12 10.77 24.12 -10.94
CA PRO A 12 10.23 23.31 -12.03
C PRO A 12 11.37 22.58 -12.76
N ALA A 13 11.03 21.46 -13.42
CA ALA A 13 11.97 20.70 -14.21
C ALA A 13 12.58 21.55 -15.32
N PHE A 14 13.80 21.22 -15.71
CA PHE A 14 14.38 21.78 -16.93
C PHE A 14 13.57 21.30 -18.15
N GLU A 15 13.51 22.10 -19.18
CA GLU A 15 12.70 21.91 -20.42
C GLU A 15 12.86 20.53 -21.10
N PHE A 16 13.90 19.77 -20.74
CA PHE A 16 14.22 18.44 -21.27
C PHE A 16 14.05 17.29 -20.27
N ASP A 17 13.58 17.55 -19.05
CA ASP A 17 13.37 16.49 -18.05
C ASP A 17 11.92 15.97 -18.16
N PRO A 18 11.71 14.69 -18.51
CA PRO A 18 10.36 14.11 -18.66
C PRO A 18 9.58 14.03 -17.35
N PHE A 19 10.22 14.30 -16.19
CA PHE A 19 9.61 14.25 -14.88
C PHE A 19 9.72 15.58 -14.15
N ASP A 20 8.60 16.27 -13.98
CA ASP A 20 8.54 17.48 -13.16
C ASP A 20 8.39 17.16 -11.69
N TYR A 21 9.51 17.26 -10.96
CA TYR A 21 9.55 17.00 -9.52
C TYR A 21 8.77 18.04 -8.71
N ALA A 22 8.65 19.28 -9.19
CA ALA A 22 7.89 20.32 -8.51
C ALA A 22 6.38 20.04 -8.61
N GLU A 23 5.90 19.67 -9.79
CA GLU A 23 4.51 19.25 -9.99
C GLU A 23 4.17 18.00 -9.19
N TYR A 24 5.05 17.00 -9.13
CA TYR A 24 4.87 15.81 -8.28
C TYR A 24 4.72 16.17 -6.80
N LEU A 25 5.51 17.10 -6.29
CA LEU A 25 5.44 17.54 -4.91
C LEU A 25 4.17 18.35 -4.62
N GLU A 26 3.73 19.19 -5.55
CA GLU A 26 2.46 19.92 -5.45
C GLU A 26 1.27 18.95 -5.36
N GLN A 27 1.26 17.89 -6.15
CA GLN A 27 0.24 16.82 -6.07
C GLN A 27 0.21 16.13 -4.70
N LYS A 28 1.35 16.05 -4.03
CA LYS A 28 1.49 15.53 -2.65
C LYS A 28 1.17 16.59 -1.59
N HIS A 29 0.71 17.79 -1.99
CA HIS A 29 0.52 18.95 -1.11
C HIS A 29 1.78 19.39 -0.36
N ILE A 30 2.95 19.15 -0.95
CA ILE A 30 4.25 19.57 -0.43
C ILE A 30 4.67 20.83 -1.19
N GLN A 31 4.48 21.98 -0.56
CA GLN A 31 4.80 23.28 -1.18
C GLN A 31 6.23 23.74 -0.91
N PHE A 32 6.88 23.20 0.11
CA PHE A 32 8.22 23.60 0.51
C PHE A 32 9.05 22.39 0.90
N LEU A 33 10.31 22.40 0.48
CA LEU A 33 11.34 21.44 0.89
C LEU A 33 12.29 22.11 1.88
N ASN A 34 12.71 21.37 2.90
CA ASN A 34 13.79 21.84 3.76
C ASN A 34 15.11 21.20 3.33
N ARG A 35 16.12 22.02 3.09
CA ARG A 35 17.44 21.60 2.62
C ARG A 35 18.39 21.27 3.77
N ASN A 36 18.06 21.63 5.00
CA ASN A 36 18.91 21.46 6.18
C ASN A 36 18.26 20.49 7.19
N GLU A 37 19.06 19.98 8.12
CA GLU A 37 18.53 19.16 9.23
C GLU A 37 17.49 19.94 10.04
N VAL A 38 16.31 19.34 10.17
CA VAL A 38 15.19 19.96 10.90
C VAL A 38 15.29 19.63 12.39
N LYS A 39 15.50 20.63 13.21
CA LYS A 39 15.30 20.50 14.67
C LYS A 39 13.82 20.73 14.98
N ILE A 40 13.10 19.67 15.31
CA ILE A 40 11.67 19.75 15.67
C ILE A 40 11.56 20.10 17.16
N HIS A 41 11.09 21.31 17.44
CA HIS A 41 10.79 21.78 18.80
C HIS A 41 9.28 21.67 19.07
N GLY A 42 8.83 20.51 19.49
CA GLY A 42 7.45 20.27 19.92
C GLY A 42 6.58 19.55 18.90
N GLN A 43 5.96 18.46 19.32
CA GLN A 43 4.95 17.72 18.56
C GLN A 43 3.57 18.02 19.17
N ASN A 44 2.70 18.66 18.39
CA ASN A 44 1.30 18.72 18.75
C ASN A 44 0.65 17.37 18.38
N ARG A 45 0.32 16.57 19.37
CA ARG A 45 -0.39 15.30 19.16
C ARG A 45 -1.84 15.63 18.84
N SER A 46 -2.19 15.76 17.56
CA SER A 46 -3.59 15.71 17.16
C SER A 46 -4.10 14.28 17.44
N SER A 47 -5.09 14.18 18.34
CA SER A 47 -5.70 12.92 18.78
C SER A 47 -6.71 12.34 17.79
N ASN A 48 -6.74 12.82 16.56
CA ASN A 48 -7.65 12.27 15.56
C ASN A 48 -7.26 10.86 15.19
N PHE A 49 -8.20 9.93 15.39
CA PHE A 49 -8.07 8.54 14.98
C PHE A 49 -7.88 8.48 13.47
N ASN A 50 -6.65 8.23 13.04
CA ASN A 50 -6.31 8.19 11.62
C ASN A 50 -5.87 6.76 11.28
N ILE A 51 -6.69 6.07 10.46
CA ILE A 51 -6.44 4.68 10.03
C ILE A 51 -5.06 4.56 9.39
N ARG A 52 -4.61 5.58 8.63
CA ARG A 52 -3.27 5.59 8.03
C ARG A 52 -2.16 5.61 9.10
N LYS A 53 -2.38 6.31 10.21
CA LYS A 53 -1.43 6.33 11.33
C LYS A 53 -1.35 4.97 12.02
N LEU A 54 -2.50 4.31 12.21
CA LEU A 54 -2.57 2.96 12.76
C LEU A 54 -1.85 1.97 11.83
N ALA A 55 -2.12 2.02 10.53
CA ALA A 55 -1.46 1.20 9.52
C ALA A 55 0.06 1.40 9.53
N HIS A 56 0.51 2.65 9.59
CA HIS A 56 1.95 2.95 9.66
C HIS A 56 2.59 2.41 10.95
N GLN A 57 1.92 2.54 12.09
CA GLN A 57 2.41 2.00 13.37
C GLN A 57 2.47 0.48 13.37
N ALA A 58 1.44 -0.19 12.82
CA ALA A 58 1.43 -1.64 12.65
C ALA A 58 2.57 -2.10 11.75
N LYS A 59 2.73 -1.45 10.60
CA LYS A 59 3.84 -1.69 9.67
C LYS A 59 5.20 -1.56 10.35
N THR A 60 5.44 -0.46 11.06
CA THR A 60 6.72 -0.21 11.74
C THR A 60 7.02 -1.27 12.81
N LYS A 61 6.01 -1.68 13.60
CA LYS A 61 6.17 -2.74 14.60
C LYS A 61 6.55 -4.08 13.97
N ILE A 62 5.89 -4.46 12.87
CA ILE A 62 6.18 -5.70 12.13
C ILE A 62 7.60 -5.64 11.57
N CYS A 63 7.98 -4.54 10.93
CA CYS A 63 9.33 -4.35 10.40
C CYS A 63 10.39 -4.49 11.51
N HIS A 64 10.17 -3.87 12.66
CA HIS A 64 11.10 -3.95 13.79
C HIS A 64 11.21 -5.39 14.32
N SER A 65 10.08 -6.09 14.49
CA SER A 65 10.07 -7.48 14.95
C SER A 65 10.76 -8.44 13.97
N LEU A 66 10.59 -8.22 12.66
CA LEU A 66 11.27 -9.02 11.64
C LEU A 66 12.78 -8.78 11.65
N LEU A 67 13.22 -7.51 11.76
CA LEU A 67 14.64 -7.16 11.80
C LEU A 67 15.35 -7.71 13.04
N SER A 68 14.67 -7.77 14.18
CA SER A 68 15.28 -8.29 15.41
C SER A 68 15.53 -9.79 15.39
N ASN A 69 14.82 -10.54 14.54
CA ASN A 69 14.92 -11.99 14.43
C ASN A 69 15.75 -12.47 13.24
N VAL A 70 16.27 -11.58 12.40
CA VAL A 70 17.10 -11.92 11.25
C VAL A 70 18.55 -11.53 11.52
N GLU A 71 19.46 -12.49 11.52
CA GLU A 71 20.88 -12.28 11.80
C GLU A 71 21.54 -11.32 10.78
N GLN A 72 21.18 -11.44 9.51
CA GLN A 72 21.73 -10.59 8.46
C GLN A 72 20.72 -9.48 8.07
N LYS A 73 21.02 -8.26 8.49
CA LYS A 73 20.18 -7.06 8.24
C LYS A 73 19.84 -6.83 6.76
N GLU A 74 20.71 -7.24 5.86
CA GLU A 74 20.54 -7.09 4.42
C GLU A 74 19.38 -7.97 3.90
N TYR A 75 19.31 -9.23 4.33
CA TYR A 75 18.17 -10.10 4.01
C TYR A 75 16.90 -9.74 4.76
N GLY A 76 17.03 -9.18 5.97
CA GLY A 76 15.91 -8.62 6.72
C GLY A 76 15.22 -7.48 5.97
N GLY A 77 15.99 -6.57 5.39
CA GLY A 77 15.48 -5.49 4.54
C GLY A 77 14.75 -6.02 3.29
N LEU A 78 15.29 -7.06 2.66
CA LEU A 78 14.66 -7.70 1.49
C LEU A 78 13.35 -8.38 1.86
N LEU A 79 13.30 -9.13 2.95
CA LEU A 79 12.08 -9.76 3.46
C LEU A 79 10.99 -8.73 3.74
N ILE A 80 11.35 -7.61 4.37
CA ILE A 80 10.41 -6.53 4.66
C ILE A 80 9.89 -5.90 3.35
N ALA A 81 10.76 -5.70 2.35
CA ALA A 81 10.33 -5.18 1.06
C ALA A 81 9.30 -6.09 0.38
N ILE A 82 9.53 -7.41 0.40
CA ILE A 82 8.65 -8.39 -0.24
C ILE A 82 7.33 -8.56 0.54
N LEU A 83 7.38 -8.65 1.87
CA LEU A 83 6.21 -8.97 2.69
C LEU A 83 5.36 -7.73 3.03
N VAL A 84 6.02 -6.61 3.29
CA VAL A 84 5.38 -5.39 3.83
C VAL A 84 5.43 -4.23 2.81
N GLY A 85 6.23 -4.36 1.76
CA GLY A 85 6.36 -3.35 0.71
C GLY A 85 7.21 -2.14 1.10
N ASP A 86 8.10 -2.29 2.09
CA ASP A 86 8.99 -1.20 2.52
C ASP A 86 10.37 -1.34 1.90
N LYS A 87 10.64 -0.52 0.89
CA LYS A 87 11.93 -0.50 0.17
C LYS A 87 13.02 0.29 0.89
N GLY A 88 12.68 1.01 1.96
CA GLY A 88 13.62 1.91 2.64
C GLY A 88 14.81 1.19 3.27
N LEU A 89 14.64 -0.08 3.62
CA LEU A 89 15.65 -0.91 4.28
C LEU A 89 16.44 -1.81 3.32
N VAL A 90 16.12 -1.78 2.03
CA VAL A 90 16.85 -2.56 1.02
C VAL A 90 18.10 -1.80 0.61
N SER A 91 19.26 -2.48 0.64
CA SER A 91 20.53 -1.86 0.19
C SER A 91 20.47 -1.52 -1.30
N ASP A 92 21.17 -0.44 -1.68
CA ASP A 92 21.18 0.00 -3.09
C ASP A 92 21.81 -1.05 -4.01
N ARG A 93 22.73 -1.86 -3.49
CA ARG A 93 23.30 -3.01 -4.21
C ARG A 93 22.21 -4.01 -4.64
N ILE A 94 21.34 -4.40 -3.70
CA ILE A 94 20.22 -5.32 -3.99
C ILE A 94 19.23 -4.65 -4.94
N LYS A 95 18.86 -3.38 -4.72
CA LYS A 95 17.97 -2.65 -5.63
C LYS A 95 18.49 -2.66 -7.07
N ASN A 96 19.78 -2.38 -7.25
CA ASN A 96 20.41 -2.37 -8.56
C ASN A 96 20.43 -3.75 -9.22
N GLN A 97 20.61 -4.82 -8.45
CA GLN A 97 20.51 -6.20 -8.96
C GLN A 97 19.09 -6.51 -9.45
N PHE A 98 18.06 -6.13 -8.68
CA PHE A 98 16.67 -6.31 -9.09
C PHE A 98 16.29 -5.46 -10.31
N ILE A 99 16.86 -4.26 -10.45
CA ILE A 99 16.69 -3.42 -11.64
C ILE A 99 17.35 -4.07 -12.85
N ALA A 100 18.59 -4.52 -12.71
CA ALA A 100 19.35 -5.15 -13.79
C ALA A 100 18.69 -6.43 -14.32
N THR A 101 18.00 -7.17 -13.45
CA THR A 101 17.24 -8.38 -13.83
C THR A 101 15.82 -8.09 -14.30
N GLY A 102 15.37 -6.82 -14.33
CA GLY A 102 13.99 -6.44 -14.67
C GLY A 102 12.95 -6.83 -13.61
N THR A 103 13.38 -7.33 -12.44
CA THR A 103 12.50 -7.83 -11.38
C THR A 103 12.23 -6.81 -10.27
N ALA A 104 12.53 -5.54 -10.49
CA ALA A 104 12.33 -4.46 -9.50
C ALA A 104 10.88 -4.35 -8.98
N HIS A 105 9.90 -4.81 -9.77
CA HIS A 105 8.49 -4.83 -9.37
C HIS A 105 8.20 -5.82 -8.21
N ILE A 106 9.05 -6.84 -8.00
CA ILE A 106 8.91 -7.81 -6.89
C ILE A 106 9.19 -7.14 -5.53
N LEU A 107 10.07 -6.12 -5.52
CA LEU A 107 10.38 -5.35 -4.31
C LEU A 107 9.22 -4.44 -3.84
N ALA A 108 8.15 -4.37 -4.60
CA ALA A 108 6.95 -3.63 -4.21
C ALA A 108 5.80 -4.60 -4.03
N VAL A 109 5.11 -4.52 -2.90
CA VAL A 109 3.86 -5.27 -2.74
C VAL A 109 2.85 -4.71 -3.73
N SER A 110 2.41 -5.56 -4.64
CA SER A 110 1.54 -5.22 -5.76
C SER A 110 0.12 -5.78 -5.57
N GLY A 111 -0.82 -5.30 -6.38
CA GLY A 111 -2.16 -5.89 -6.44
C GLY A 111 -2.17 -7.38 -6.77
N MET A 112 -1.14 -7.88 -7.49
CA MET A 112 -0.98 -9.30 -7.79
C MET A 112 -0.74 -10.14 -6.52
N HIS A 113 0.03 -9.63 -5.55
CA HIS A 113 0.23 -10.31 -4.26
C HIS A 113 -1.09 -10.45 -3.50
N LEU A 114 -1.91 -9.39 -3.50
CA LEU A 114 -3.24 -9.46 -2.91
C LEU A 114 -4.16 -10.40 -3.69
N GLY A 115 -4.03 -10.45 -5.02
CA GLY A 115 -4.77 -11.38 -5.89
C GLY A 115 -4.44 -12.84 -5.59
N MET A 116 -3.16 -13.18 -5.42
CA MET A 116 -2.74 -14.53 -5.01
C MET A 116 -3.25 -14.88 -3.61
N LEU A 117 -3.17 -13.95 -2.67
CA LEU A 117 -3.73 -14.13 -1.33
C LEU A 117 -5.24 -14.37 -1.39
N TYR A 118 -5.97 -13.57 -2.17
CA TYR A 118 -7.40 -13.75 -2.37
C TYR A 118 -7.74 -15.13 -2.96
N ALA A 119 -7.03 -15.57 -4.00
CA ALA A 119 -7.22 -16.89 -4.60
C ALA A 119 -6.93 -18.01 -3.60
N MET A 120 -5.87 -17.90 -2.81
CA MET A 120 -5.53 -18.86 -1.76
C MET A 120 -6.61 -18.90 -0.67
N LEU A 121 -7.10 -17.74 -0.21
CA LEU A 121 -8.15 -17.66 0.80
C LEU A 121 -9.46 -18.25 0.31
N THR A 122 -9.88 -17.95 -0.92
CA THR A 122 -11.10 -18.51 -1.50
C THR A 122 -11.01 -20.02 -1.69
N PHE A 123 -9.85 -20.53 -2.13
CA PHE A 123 -9.59 -21.96 -2.22
C PHE A 123 -9.66 -22.63 -0.84
N LEU A 124 -8.98 -22.07 0.16
CA LEU A 124 -8.99 -22.59 1.52
C LEU A 124 -10.40 -22.58 2.13
N MET A 125 -11.15 -21.49 1.93
CA MET A 125 -12.53 -21.39 2.39
C MET A 125 -13.44 -22.39 1.67
N SER A 126 -13.18 -22.72 0.43
CA SER A 126 -13.95 -23.76 -0.29
C SER A 126 -13.76 -25.14 0.34
N ILE A 127 -12.53 -25.50 0.75
CA ILE A 127 -12.24 -26.77 1.44
C ILE A 127 -12.90 -26.80 2.83
N ILE A 128 -12.76 -25.74 3.61
CA ILE A 128 -13.34 -25.65 4.94
C ILE A 128 -14.85 -25.72 4.89
N SER A 129 -15.47 -25.11 3.88
CA SER A 129 -16.91 -25.09 3.69
C SER A 129 -17.49 -26.49 3.42
N THR A 130 -16.74 -27.37 2.78
CA THR A 130 -17.19 -28.75 2.55
C THR A 130 -17.23 -29.58 3.83
N HIS A 131 -16.34 -29.24 4.80
CA HIS A 131 -16.24 -29.96 6.07
C HIS A 131 -17.08 -29.34 7.20
N PHE A 132 -17.27 -28.02 7.20
CA PHE A 132 -17.86 -27.28 8.33
C PHE A 132 -19.11 -26.49 7.95
N LEU A 133 -19.94 -26.84 7.04
CA LEU A 133 -21.23 -26.17 6.72
C LEU A 133 -21.26 -24.63 6.96
N LEU A 134 -20.12 -23.97 6.74
CA LEU A 134 -20.03 -22.52 6.89
C LEU A 134 -20.93 -21.84 5.84
N ALA A 135 -21.86 -21.03 6.31
CA ALA A 135 -22.72 -20.26 5.41
C ALA A 135 -21.85 -19.37 4.49
N LYS A 136 -22.15 -19.34 3.20
CA LYS A 136 -21.42 -18.50 2.23
C LYS A 136 -21.25 -17.05 2.67
N LYS A 137 -22.23 -16.53 3.43
CA LYS A 137 -22.15 -15.19 4.03
C LYS A 137 -20.97 -15.02 4.99
N SER A 138 -20.74 -16.01 5.88
CA SER A 138 -19.62 -15.97 6.81
C SER A 138 -18.27 -16.04 6.10
N GLN A 139 -18.17 -16.80 5.02
CA GLN A 139 -16.95 -16.89 4.20
C GLN A 139 -16.58 -15.54 3.60
N THR A 140 -17.54 -14.85 2.97
CA THR A 140 -17.34 -13.50 2.41
C THR A 140 -16.83 -12.54 3.49
N PHE A 141 -17.42 -12.53 4.68
CA PHE A 141 -16.97 -11.67 5.78
C PHE A 141 -15.53 -11.97 6.21
N ILE A 142 -15.18 -13.25 6.35
CA ILE A 142 -13.82 -13.66 6.72
C ILE A 142 -12.81 -13.22 5.65
N ILE A 143 -13.11 -13.44 4.37
CA ILE A 143 -12.25 -13.05 3.26
C ILE A 143 -12.05 -11.52 3.27
N LEU A 144 -13.11 -10.74 3.42
CA LEU A 144 -13.03 -9.29 3.48
C LEU A 144 -12.16 -8.81 4.65
N ILE A 145 -12.35 -9.36 5.85
CA ILE A 145 -11.54 -9.02 7.02
C ILE A 145 -10.06 -9.29 6.75
N LEU A 146 -9.72 -10.45 6.16
CA LEU A 146 -8.35 -10.83 5.90
C LEU A 146 -7.70 -9.97 4.81
N ILE A 147 -8.43 -9.60 3.75
CA ILE A 147 -7.96 -8.68 2.70
C ILE A 147 -7.64 -7.31 3.29
N TRP A 148 -8.55 -6.74 4.06
CA TRP A 148 -8.33 -5.43 4.67
C TRP A 148 -7.26 -5.45 5.76
N PHE A 149 -7.14 -6.53 6.51
CA PHE A 149 -6.06 -6.75 7.45
C PHE A 149 -4.69 -6.74 6.74
N PHE A 150 -4.57 -7.47 5.63
CA PHE A 150 -3.36 -7.44 4.81
C PHE A 150 -3.07 -6.05 4.25
N ALA A 151 -4.09 -5.34 3.75
CA ALA A 151 -3.95 -3.98 3.24
C ALA A 151 -3.43 -3.00 4.31
N ILE A 152 -3.88 -3.15 5.57
CA ILE A 152 -3.41 -2.35 6.70
C ILE A 152 -1.96 -2.67 7.04
N ILE A 153 -1.58 -3.95 7.10
CA ILE A 153 -0.20 -4.38 7.39
C ILE A 153 0.77 -3.85 6.35
N THR A 154 0.39 -3.84 5.08
CA THR A 154 1.22 -3.33 3.97
C THR A 154 1.22 -1.80 3.87
N GLY A 155 0.54 -1.10 4.78
CA GLY A 155 0.55 0.36 4.88
C GLY A 155 -0.39 1.06 3.90
N LEU A 156 -1.42 0.39 3.39
CA LEU A 156 -2.44 0.95 2.47
C LEU A 156 -1.83 1.60 1.22
N SER A 157 -0.84 0.95 0.61
CA SER A 157 -0.27 1.46 -0.64
C SER A 157 -1.36 1.61 -1.71
N PRO A 158 -1.26 2.60 -2.64
CA PRO A 158 -2.31 2.84 -3.64
C PRO A 158 -2.66 1.61 -4.47
N ALA A 159 -1.66 0.78 -4.83
CA ALA A 159 -1.86 -0.44 -5.59
C ALA A 159 -2.66 -1.49 -4.81
N ILE A 160 -2.36 -1.67 -3.52
CA ILE A 160 -3.08 -2.61 -2.65
C ILE A 160 -4.48 -2.10 -2.34
N LEU A 161 -4.64 -0.79 -2.12
CA LEU A 161 -5.95 -0.20 -1.87
C LEU A 161 -6.89 -0.42 -3.05
N ARG A 162 -6.41 -0.20 -4.30
CA ARG A 162 -7.17 -0.51 -5.51
C ARG A 162 -7.60 -1.98 -5.57
N ALA A 163 -6.68 -2.89 -5.34
CA ALA A 163 -6.96 -4.32 -5.35
C ALA A 163 -7.93 -4.72 -4.23
N ALA A 164 -7.77 -4.19 -3.01
CA ALA A 164 -8.66 -4.48 -1.89
C ALA A 164 -10.11 -4.02 -2.17
N VAL A 165 -10.29 -2.82 -2.74
CA VAL A 165 -11.61 -2.34 -3.17
C VAL A 165 -12.20 -3.23 -4.27
N MET A 166 -11.38 -3.61 -5.27
CA MET A 166 -11.81 -4.48 -6.36
C MET A 166 -12.29 -5.85 -5.87
N PHE A 167 -11.51 -6.49 -4.99
CA PHE A 167 -11.91 -7.78 -4.40
C PHE A 167 -13.09 -7.64 -3.45
N SER A 168 -13.23 -6.51 -2.75
CA SER A 168 -14.41 -6.23 -1.93
C SER A 168 -15.69 -6.14 -2.77
N LEU A 169 -15.63 -5.48 -3.93
CA LEU A 169 -16.76 -5.43 -4.86
C LEU A 169 -17.08 -6.79 -5.46
N LEU A 170 -16.06 -7.60 -5.76
CA LEU A 170 -16.23 -8.97 -6.24
C LEU A 170 -16.97 -9.83 -5.20
N GLU A 171 -16.49 -9.82 -3.95
CA GLU A 171 -17.10 -10.55 -2.84
C GLU A 171 -18.52 -10.07 -2.55
N PHE A 172 -18.77 -8.77 -2.64
CA PHE A 172 -20.11 -8.21 -2.50
C PHE A 172 -21.05 -8.69 -3.61
N GLY A 173 -20.56 -8.81 -4.85
CA GLY A 173 -21.31 -9.41 -5.96
C GLY A 173 -21.67 -10.87 -5.68
N ILE A 174 -20.72 -11.67 -5.18
CA ILE A 174 -20.94 -13.07 -4.78
C ILE A 174 -21.96 -13.16 -3.64
N TYR A 175 -21.84 -12.30 -2.64
CA TYR A 175 -22.79 -12.22 -1.52
C TYR A 175 -24.22 -11.95 -1.99
N LEU A 176 -24.40 -11.04 -2.96
CA LEU A 176 -25.69 -10.72 -3.58
C LEU A 176 -26.18 -11.77 -4.57
N ARG A 177 -25.44 -12.85 -4.77
CA ARG A 177 -25.71 -13.90 -5.78
C ARG A 177 -25.86 -13.34 -7.20
N ARG A 178 -25.16 -12.25 -7.52
CA ARG A 178 -25.16 -11.65 -8.86
C ARG A 178 -23.92 -12.09 -9.63
N LYS A 179 -24.09 -12.31 -10.94
CA LYS A 179 -22.96 -12.53 -11.84
C LYS A 179 -22.20 -11.21 -11.98
N SER A 180 -21.01 -11.15 -11.42
CA SER A 180 -20.14 -9.98 -11.52
C SER A 180 -19.30 -10.10 -12.79
N HIS A 181 -19.43 -9.15 -13.71
CA HIS A 181 -18.54 -9.03 -14.85
C HIS A 181 -17.29 -8.24 -14.42
N GLY A 182 -16.09 -8.72 -14.77
CA GLY A 182 -14.83 -8.09 -14.39
C GLY A 182 -14.73 -6.61 -14.80
N ILE A 183 -15.28 -6.27 -15.96
CA ILE A 183 -15.36 -4.89 -16.46
C ILE A 183 -16.17 -4.00 -15.51
N ASN A 184 -17.32 -4.46 -15.02
CA ASN A 184 -18.16 -3.68 -14.11
C ASN A 184 -17.47 -3.46 -12.75
N ILE A 185 -16.72 -4.47 -12.28
CA ILE A 185 -15.92 -4.34 -11.05
C ILE A 185 -14.81 -3.31 -11.26
N LEU A 186 -14.13 -3.34 -12.40
CA LEU A 186 -13.08 -2.38 -12.73
C LEU A 186 -13.62 -0.95 -12.73
N PHE A 187 -14.72 -0.69 -13.46
CA PHE A 187 -15.34 0.63 -13.50
C PHE A 187 -15.90 1.05 -12.13
N GLY A 188 -16.50 0.14 -11.38
CA GLY A 188 -16.97 0.40 -10.02
C GLY A 188 -15.82 0.78 -9.07
N THR A 189 -14.69 0.09 -9.18
CA THR A 189 -13.48 0.39 -8.42
C THR A 189 -12.93 1.77 -8.78
N ALA A 190 -12.79 2.05 -10.07
CA ALA A 190 -12.33 3.35 -10.56
C ALA A 190 -13.23 4.48 -10.07
N PHE A 191 -14.55 4.33 -10.18
CA PHE A 191 -15.54 5.31 -9.71
C PHE A 191 -15.39 5.59 -8.20
N LEU A 192 -15.32 4.54 -7.37
CA LEU A 192 -15.18 4.71 -5.92
C LEU A 192 -13.86 5.39 -5.55
N MET A 193 -12.79 5.09 -6.26
CA MET A 193 -11.48 5.69 -5.98
C MET A 193 -11.43 7.16 -6.39
N ILE A 194 -12.00 7.52 -7.54
CA ILE A 194 -12.09 8.90 -8.00
C ILE A 194 -12.99 9.72 -7.07
N PHE A 195 -14.09 9.14 -6.63
CA PHE A 195 -15.01 9.81 -5.69
C PHE A 195 -14.34 10.10 -4.34
N HIS A 196 -13.48 9.19 -3.88
CA HIS A 196 -12.75 9.37 -2.62
C HIS A 196 -11.57 10.36 -2.77
N ASN A 197 -10.86 10.31 -3.88
CA ASN A 197 -9.73 11.19 -4.16
C ASN A 197 -9.57 11.43 -5.67
N PRO A 198 -10.02 12.56 -6.21
CA PRO A 198 -9.95 12.87 -7.64
C PRO A 198 -8.51 12.99 -8.16
N CYS A 199 -7.53 13.25 -7.28
CA CYS A 199 -6.12 13.36 -7.68
C CYS A 199 -5.49 12.01 -8.09
N ILE A 200 -6.14 10.87 -7.81
CA ILE A 200 -5.66 9.54 -8.21
C ILE A 200 -5.56 9.40 -9.74
N LEU A 201 -6.36 10.15 -10.51
CA LEU A 201 -6.28 10.15 -11.97
C LEU A 201 -4.94 10.67 -12.52
N LYS A 202 -4.21 11.46 -11.74
CA LYS A 202 -2.90 11.99 -12.14
C LYS A 202 -1.75 11.03 -11.81
N ASP A 203 -2.00 10.01 -10.98
CA ASP A 203 -1.02 8.99 -10.58
C ASP A 203 -1.06 7.73 -11.51
N ILE A 204 -1.81 7.80 -12.63
CA ILE A 204 -1.91 6.75 -13.65
C ILE A 204 -1.10 7.15 -14.87
#